data_605a4d0ade01ac0111c69e8874a1fef1
#
_entry.id   605a4d0ade01ac0111c69e8874a1fef1
#
_cell.length_a   1.000
_cell.length_b   1.000
_cell.length_c   1.000
_cell.angle_alpha   90.00
_cell.angle_beta   90.00
_cell.angle_gamma   90.00
#
_symmetry.space_group_name_H-M   'P 1'
#
loop_
_entity.id
_entity.type
_entity.pdbx_description
1 polymer ?
#
loop_
_entity_poly.entity_id
_entity_poly.type
_entity_poly.pdbx_seq_one_letter_code
_entity_poly.pdbx_strand_id
1 'polypeptide(L)'
;AVPELWVERRFPEPIGRMEDVEATLTELGHEAAVRLGERRQGGRVFEASLFRADGAIRRVVIETGRPMRDTATLLRLFRERLDALADPIDPGFGFDLVRLSVPHAEPFDALQPGLDGHAVEADAVADLTDRLSTRFGADRVIRFIPENTHDPDRAARPVPASFNPMTSDVWPAPEAEEPPLRPIQMFDPPQRIRITMAEVPDGPPRKFSWRRREYHVARAEGPERIAPEWWLKPGALTRDYYRIEDAEGRRFWLFRAGLYSKETPQPDWFMHGVFA
;
A
#
# COMPACT_ATOMS: atom_id res chain seq x y z
N ALA A 1 -14.33 -5.69 22.91
CA ALA A 1 -13.40 -5.28 23.95
C ALA A 1 -13.59 -3.78 24.19
N VAL A 2 -13.57 -3.33 25.43
CA VAL A 2 -13.64 -1.91 25.76
C VAL A 2 -12.25 -1.32 25.44
N PRO A 3 -12.16 -0.19 24.71
CA PRO A 3 -10.86 0.44 24.42
C PRO A 3 -10.15 0.79 25.73
N GLU A 4 -8.84 0.62 25.77
CA GLU A 4 -8.06 0.95 26.99
C GLU A 4 -8.07 2.44 27.32
N LEU A 5 -8.26 3.30 26.31
CA LEU A 5 -8.36 4.74 26.46
C LEU A 5 -9.58 5.27 25.73
N TRP A 6 -10.43 5.97 26.45
CA TRP A 6 -11.55 6.73 25.89
C TRP A 6 -11.87 7.94 26.77
N VAL A 7 -12.45 8.97 26.15
CA VAL A 7 -12.94 10.19 26.78
C VAL A 7 -14.33 10.50 26.20
N GLU A 8 -15.24 11.07 26.99
CA GLU A 8 -16.60 11.36 26.53
C GLU A 8 -17.17 12.64 27.10
N ARG A 9 -18.13 13.22 26.38
CA ARG A 9 -18.93 14.36 26.82
C ARG A 9 -20.40 14.01 26.65
N ARG A 10 -21.15 14.17 27.76
CA ARG A 10 -22.62 14.06 27.77
C ARG A 10 -23.25 15.44 27.77
N PHE A 11 -24.36 15.57 27.05
CA PHE A 11 -25.10 16.81 26.93
C PHE A 11 -26.46 16.67 27.56
N PRO A 12 -26.88 17.59 28.50
CA PRO A 12 -28.20 17.62 29.05
C PRO A 12 -29.30 17.88 27.97
N GLU A 13 -28.93 18.72 26.98
CA GLU A 13 -29.70 18.97 25.77
C GLU A 13 -28.91 18.48 24.56
N PRO A 14 -29.50 17.64 23.70
CA PRO A 14 -28.79 17.09 22.55
C PRO A 14 -28.29 18.19 21.61
N ILE A 15 -27.04 18.08 21.16
CA ILE A 15 -26.42 19.01 20.19
C ILE A 15 -26.81 18.60 18.77
N GLY A 16 -27.28 19.56 17.95
CA GLY A 16 -27.77 19.31 16.60
C GLY A 16 -26.90 19.90 15.47
N ARG A 17 -25.79 20.58 15.81
CA ARG A 17 -24.90 21.21 14.83
C ARG A 17 -23.58 20.46 14.75
N MET A 18 -23.07 20.29 13.55
CA MET A 18 -21.77 19.64 13.36
C MET A 18 -20.63 20.48 13.93
N GLU A 19 -20.75 21.81 13.95
CA GLU A 19 -19.76 22.69 14.59
C GLU A 19 -19.62 22.41 16.08
N ASP A 20 -20.72 22.09 16.78
CA ASP A 20 -20.72 21.73 18.21
C ASP A 20 -20.05 20.36 18.42
N VAL A 21 -20.26 19.42 17.49
CA VAL A 21 -19.58 18.11 17.48
C VAL A 21 -18.07 18.30 17.28
N GLU A 22 -17.65 19.12 16.33
CA GLU A 22 -16.24 19.41 16.07
C GLU A 22 -15.56 20.10 17.28
N ALA A 23 -16.24 21.09 17.90
CA ALA A 23 -15.75 21.73 19.11
C ALA A 23 -15.57 20.70 20.25
N THR A 24 -16.55 19.80 20.41
CA THR A 24 -16.47 18.72 21.39
C THR A 24 -15.32 17.74 21.10
N LEU A 25 -15.15 17.35 19.85
CA LEU A 25 -14.04 16.49 19.45
C LEU A 25 -12.68 17.16 19.67
N THR A 26 -12.62 18.50 19.58
CA THR A 26 -11.42 19.26 19.91
C THR A 26 -11.07 19.13 21.40
N GLU A 27 -12.04 19.34 22.28
CA GLU A 27 -11.85 19.19 23.72
C GLU A 27 -11.45 17.75 24.08
N LEU A 28 -12.18 16.76 23.57
CA LEU A 28 -11.88 15.35 23.79
C LEU A 28 -10.52 14.93 23.22
N GLY A 29 -10.11 15.50 22.07
CA GLY A 29 -8.80 15.30 21.48
C GLY A 29 -7.67 15.78 22.39
N HIS A 30 -7.82 16.95 23.00
CA HIS A 30 -6.86 17.46 23.99
C HIS A 30 -6.79 16.57 25.22
N GLU A 31 -7.95 16.14 25.75
CA GLU A 31 -7.99 15.25 26.92
C GLU A 31 -7.34 13.89 26.61
N ALA A 32 -7.63 13.31 25.45
CA ALA A 32 -7.01 12.07 25.01
C ALA A 32 -5.49 12.22 24.82
N ALA A 33 -5.02 13.34 24.25
CA ALA A 33 -3.60 13.63 24.07
C ALA A 33 -2.84 13.70 25.41
N VAL A 34 -3.44 14.33 26.45
CA VAL A 34 -2.87 14.37 27.80
C VAL A 34 -2.74 12.95 28.36
N ARG A 35 -3.81 12.15 28.32
CA ARG A 35 -3.82 10.76 28.83
C ARG A 35 -2.84 9.84 28.07
N LEU A 36 -2.71 10.01 26.77
CA LEU A 36 -1.69 9.33 25.96
C LEU A 36 -0.29 9.76 26.39
N GLY A 37 -0.09 11.06 26.66
CA GLY A 37 1.17 11.61 27.14
C GLY A 37 1.62 10.99 28.46
N GLU A 38 0.72 10.88 29.43
CA GLU A 38 0.97 10.24 30.73
C GLU A 38 1.43 8.77 30.59
N ARG A 39 0.91 8.08 29.58
CA ARG A 39 1.26 6.68 29.26
C ARG A 39 2.47 6.54 28.33
N ARG A 40 3.08 7.64 27.90
CA ARG A 40 4.14 7.66 26.86
C ARG A 40 3.73 6.93 25.58
N GLN A 41 2.46 7.09 25.18
CA GLN A 41 1.89 6.45 23.99
C GLN A 41 1.41 7.51 23.02
N GLY A 42 1.31 7.15 21.73
CA GLY A 42 0.57 7.87 20.69
C GLY A 42 -0.52 7.00 20.11
N GLY A 43 -1.64 7.59 19.72
CA GLY A 43 -2.74 6.86 19.09
C GLY A 43 -2.41 6.52 17.65
N ARG A 44 -2.78 5.31 17.23
CA ARG A 44 -2.73 4.80 15.86
C ARG A 44 -4.11 4.69 15.25
N VAL A 45 -5.12 4.41 16.07
CA VAL A 45 -6.51 4.34 15.67
C VAL A 45 -7.31 5.21 16.64
N PHE A 46 -8.11 6.10 16.07
CA PHE A 46 -9.03 6.97 16.81
C PHE A 46 -10.45 6.73 16.29
N GLU A 47 -11.39 6.52 17.19
CA GLU A 47 -12.79 6.33 16.87
C GLU A 47 -13.65 7.38 17.58
N ALA A 48 -14.32 8.24 16.81
CA ALA A 48 -15.37 9.11 17.30
C ALA A 48 -16.72 8.38 17.22
N SER A 49 -17.37 8.19 18.34
CA SER A 49 -18.72 7.62 18.45
C SER A 49 -19.69 8.70 18.85
N LEU A 50 -20.66 8.98 17.97
CA LEU A 50 -21.73 9.97 18.16
C LEU A 50 -23.01 9.20 18.49
N PHE A 51 -23.51 9.37 19.72
CA PHE A 51 -24.74 8.72 20.19
C PHE A 51 -25.89 9.71 20.04
N ARG A 52 -26.86 9.35 19.24
CA ARG A 52 -28.03 10.18 18.97
C ARG A 52 -29.14 9.89 19.99
N ALA A 53 -29.92 10.90 20.31
CA ALA A 53 -30.97 10.81 21.34
C ALA A 53 -32.04 9.72 21.06
N ASP A 54 -32.20 9.28 19.80
CA ASP A 54 -33.07 8.16 19.42
C ASP A 54 -32.41 6.78 19.50
N GLY A 55 -31.18 6.70 20.03
CA GLY A 55 -30.43 5.46 20.18
C GLY A 55 -29.58 5.08 18.97
N ALA A 56 -29.61 5.83 17.87
CA ALA A 56 -28.70 5.59 16.75
C ALA A 56 -27.26 5.96 17.12
N ILE A 57 -26.29 5.17 16.61
CA ILE A 57 -24.85 5.43 16.85
C ILE A 57 -24.18 5.60 15.50
N ARG A 58 -23.45 6.70 15.33
CA ARG A 58 -22.57 6.92 14.18
C ARG A 58 -21.12 6.84 14.64
N ARG A 59 -20.31 6.08 13.90
CA ARG A 59 -18.90 5.91 14.20
C ARG A 59 -18.06 6.40 13.05
N VAL A 60 -17.01 7.17 13.38
CA VAL A 60 -16.03 7.68 12.43
C VAL A 60 -14.67 7.24 12.92
N VAL A 61 -13.98 6.44 12.10
CA VAL A 61 -12.67 5.88 12.43
C VAL A 61 -11.61 6.52 11.58
N ILE A 62 -10.49 6.85 12.21
CA ILE A 62 -9.27 7.36 11.60
C ILE A 62 -8.11 6.47 11.99
N GLU A 63 -7.30 6.08 11.02
CA GLU A 63 -6.06 5.35 11.20
C GLU A 63 -4.90 6.22 10.74
N THR A 64 -3.80 6.20 11.50
CA THR A 64 -2.58 6.97 11.22
C THR A 64 -1.40 6.06 10.97
N GLY A 65 -0.53 6.43 10.06
CA GLY A 65 0.68 5.68 9.69
C GLY A 65 1.73 5.63 10.80
N ARG A 66 1.61 6.52 11.79
CA ARG A 66 2.51 6.60 12.96
C ARG A 66 1.75 7.02 14.21
N PRO A 67 2.28 6.68 15.41
CA PRO A 67 1.67 7.12 16.66
C PRO A 67 1.64 8.65 16.73
N MET A 68 0.51 9.24 17.14
CA MET A 68 0.37 10.69 17.23
C MET A 68 -0.40 11.12 18.49
N ARG A 69 -0.19 12.38 18.88
CA ARG A 69 -0.93 13.09 19.95
C ARG A 69 -1.39 14.47 19.52
N ASP A 70 -1.05 14.89 18.30
CA ASP A 70 -1.38 16.23 17.83
C ASP A 70 -2.87 16.35 17.54
N THR A 71 -3.56 17.16 18.37
CA THR A 71 -4.99 17.38 18.27
C THR A 71 -5.37 18.12 16.99
N ALA A 72 -4.54 19.05 16.50
CA ALA A 72 -4.85 19.80 15.29
C ALA A 72 -4.88 18.88 14.07
N THR A 73 -3.90 18.01 13.94
CA THR A 73 -3.88 16.99 12.88
C THR A 73 -5.04 16.01 13.02
N LEU A 74 -5.35 15.54 14.24
CA LEU A 74 -6.47 14.65 14.49
C LEU A 74 -7.79 15.24 14.00
N LEU A 75 -8.07 16.50 14.37
CA LEU A 75 -9.30 17.19 13.95
C LEU A 75 -9.38 17.41 12.44
N ARG A 76 -8.26 17.75 11.82
CA ARG A 76 -8.21 17.86 10.36
C ARG A 76 -8.57 16.53 9.70
N LEU A 77 -8.03 15.40 10.18
CA LEU A 77 -8.37 14.08 9.66
C LEU A 77 -9.83 13.71 9.90
N PHE A 78 -10.42 14.06 11.07
CA PHE A 78 -11.85 13.86 11.31
C PHE A 78 -12.71 14.65 10.32
N ARG A 79 -12.39 15.93 10.05
CA ARG A 79 -13.10 16.75 9.04
C ARG A 79 -13.00 16.13 7.66
N GLU A 80 -11.79 15.78 7.22
CA GLU A 80 -11.57 15.13 5.91
C GLU A 80 -12.36 13.81 5.80
N ARG A 81 -12.48 13.05 6.89
CA ARG A 81 -13.25 11.81 6.92
C ARG A 81 -14.75 12.06 6.88
N LEU A 82 -15.23 13.03 7.63
CA LEU A 82 -16.66 13.43 7.66
C LEU A 82 -17.10 13.92 6.28
N ASP A 83 -16.28 14.75 5.62
CA ASP A 83 -16.55 15.26 4.27
C ASP A 83 -16.54 14.16 3.20
N ALA A 84 -15.79 13.08 3.43
CA ALA A 84 -15.67 11.95 2.51
C ALA A 84 -16.76 10.88 2.70
N LEU A 85 -17.65 11.02 3.67
CA LEU A 85 -18.74 10.06 3.88
C LEU A 85 -19.75 10.16 2.74
N ALA A 86 -20.08 9.00 2.16
CA ALA A 86 -21.12 8.91 1.12
C ALA A 86 -22.52 9.23 1.66
N ASP A 87 -22.75 8.98 2.95
CA ASP A 87 -23.96 9.31 3.70
C ASP A 87 -23.58 10.30 4.81
N PRO A 88 -23.83 11.61 4.62
CA PRO A 88 -23.49 12.61 5.62
C PRO A 88 -24.16 12.29 6.97
N ILE A 89 -23.48 12.66 8.04
CA ILE A 89 -24.03 12.45 9.37
C ILE A 89 -25.21 13.37 9.59
N ASP A 90 -26.42 12.77 9.67
CA ASP A 90 -27.63 13.46 10.03
C ASP A 90 -27.75 13.51 11.58
N PRO A 91 -27.70 14.70 12.19
CA PRO A 91 -27.91 14.85 13.63
C PRO A 91 -29.31 14.39 14.09
N GLY A 92 -30.33 14.46 13.22
CA GLY A 92 -31.68 14.09 13.54
C GLY A 92 -32.20 14.79 14.82
N PHE A 93 -32.44 14.02 15.88
CA PHE A 93 -32.87 14.54 17.20
C PHE A 93 -31.70 15.08 18.05
N GLY A 94 -30.52 15.20 17.47
CA GLY A 94 -29.30 15.63 18.16
C GLY A 94 -28.54 14.49 18.84
N PHE A 95 -27.29 14.77 19.20
CA PHE A 95 -26.41 13.87 19.92
C PHE A 95 -26.38 14.23 21.41
N ASP A 96 -26.66 13.24 22.25
CA ASP A 96 -26.65 13.37 23.71
C ASP A 96 -25.32 12.94 24.35
N LEU A 97 -24.48 12.22 23.55
CA LEU A 97 -23.14 11.78 23.95
C LEU A 97 -22.20 11.75 22.74
N VAL A 98 -21.02 12.34 22.93
CA VAL A 98 -19.88 12.20 22.03
C VAL A 98 -18.75 11.53 22.78
N ARG A 99 -18.18 10.47 22.20
CA ARG A 99 -17.05 9.72 22.75
C ARG A 99 -15.91 9.66 21.73
N LEU A 100 -14.70 9.92 22.19
CA LEU A 100 -13.48 9.67 21.47
C LEU A 100 -12.74 8.51 22.14
N SER A 101 -12.53 7.44 21.41
CA SER A 101 -11.79 6.24 21.83
C SER A 101 -10.48 6.14 21.08
N VAL A 102 -9.48 5.54 21.72
CA VAL A 102 -8.19 5.17 21.10
C VAL A 102 -8.04 3.65 21.21
N PRO A 103 -8.62 2.89 20.26
CA PRO A 103 -8.58 1.43 20.30
C PRO A 103 -7.18 0.85 20.14
N HIS A 104 -6.28 1.57 19.45
CA HIS A 104 -4.91 1.14 19.27
C HIS A 104 -3.95 2.31 19.51
N ALA A 105 -3.00 2.10 20.44
CA ALA A 105 -1.94 3.03 20.77
C ALA A 105 -0.61 2.29 20.84
N GLU A 106 0.47 2.97 20.45
CA GLU A 106 1.84 2.45 20.46
C GLU A 106 2.74 3.33 21.33
N PRO A 107 3.89 2.83 21.83
CA PRO A 107 4.88 3.67 22.49
C PRO A 107 5.25 4.86 21.60
N PHE A 108 5.26 6.04 22.17
CA PHE A 108 5.57 7.29 21.47
C PHE A 108 6.39 8.20 22.39
N ASP A 109 7.70 8.15 22.24
CA ASP A 109 8.60 9.15 22.79
C ASP A 109 8.65 10.31 21.79
N ALA A 110 8.44 11.53 22.27
CA ALA A 110 8.61 12.71 21.46
C ALA A 110 10.08 12.76 20.98
N LEU A 111 10.32 12.27 19.77
CA LEU A 111 11.62 12.40 19.14
C LEU A 111 11.90 13.91 19.00
N GLN A 112 13.01 14.38 19.57
CA GLN A 112 13.53 15.68 19.21
C GLN A 112 13.67 15.71 17.68
N PRO A 113 13.13 16.73 17.00
CA PRO A 113 13.32 16.84 15.55
C PRO A 113 14.83 16.80 15.28
N GLY A 114 15.28 15.78 14.57
CA GLY A 114 16.66 15.72 14.12
C GLY A 114 16.94 16.98 13.29
N LEU A 115 18.12 17.57 13.46
CA LEU A 115 18.59 18.72 12.66
C LEU A 115 18.74 18.39 11.17
N ASP A 116 18.52 17.14 10.78
CA ASP A 116 18.64 16.64 9.41
C ASP A 116 17.31 16.82 8.67
N GLY A 117 17.30 17.65 7.62
CA GLY A 117 16.11 17.96 6.81
C GLY A 117 15.29 16.77 6.32
N HIS A 118 15.87 15.57 6.27
CA HIS A 118 15.21 14.32 5.89
C HIS A 118 14.05 13.91 6.83
N ALA A 119 14.11 14.27 8.12
CA ALA A 119 13.02 13.97 9.05
C ALA A 119 11.75 14.78 8.71
N VAL A 120 11.91 16.02 8.26
CA VAL A 120 10.79 16.90 7.87
C VAL A 120 10.09 16.39 6.63
N GLU A 121 10.84 15.89 5.64
CA GLU A 121 10.27 15.32 4.41
C GLU A 121 9.52 14.02 4.69
N ALA A 122 10.07 13.13 5.52
CA ALA A 122 9.41 11.88 5.92
C ALA A 122 8.10 12.17 6.67
N ASP A 123 8.09 13.20 7.50
CA ASP A 123 6.91 13.64 8.24
C ASP A 123 5.82 14.17 7.30
N ALA A 124 6.18 14.98 6.30
CA ALA A 124 5.25 15.51 5.32
C ALA A 124 4.62 14.39 4.44
N VAL A 125 5.42 13.39 4.05
CA VAL A 125 4.92 12.23 3.32
C VAL A 125 3.97 11.38 4.16
N ALA A 126 4.26 11.17 5.45
CA ALA A 126 3.38 10.45 6.36
C ALA A 126 2.05 11.19 6.55
N ASP A 127 2.07 12.50 6.77
CA ASP A 127 0.86 13.32 6.88
C ASP A 127 0.02 13.27 5.60
N LEU A 128 0.65 13.34 4.42
CA LEU A 128 -0.05 13.22 3.14
C LEU A 128 -0.68 11.83 3.01
N THR A 129 0.05 10.77 3.38
CA THR A 129 -0.44 9.39 3.35
C THR A 129 -1.67 9.23 4.23
N ASP A 130 -1.63 9.75 5.47
CA ASP A 130 -2.75 9.69 6.41
C ASP A 130 -3.99 10.41 5.87
N ARG A 131 -3.82 11.59 5.28
CA ARG A 131 -4.90 12.36 4.64
C ARG A 131 -5.51 11.61 3.46
N LEU A 132 -4.67 11.09 2.56
CA LEU A 132 -5.15 10.33 1.40
C LEU A 132 -5.88 9.06 1.84
N SER A 133 -5.33 8.33 2.82
CA SER A 133 -5.96 7.12 3.36
C SER A 133 -7.29 7.42 4.04
N THR A 134 -7.37 8.54 4.77
CA THR A 134 -8.61 8.99 5.41
C THR A 134 -9.70 9.34 4.39
N ARG A 135 -9.31 9.99 3.29
CA ARG A 135 -10.26 10.44 2.25
C ARG A 135 -10.69 9.33 1.30
N PHE A 136 -9.77 8.49 0.86
CA PHE A 136 -10.02 7.48 -0.19
C PHE A 136 -10.19 6.06 0.36
N GLY A 137 -9.83 5.83 1.61
CA GLY A 137 -9.75 4.51 2.24
C GLY A 137 -8.31 3.97 2.24
N ALA A 138 -7.92 3.30 3.31
CA ALA A 138 -6.58 2.75 3.49
C ALA A 138 -6.18 1.74 2.39
N ASP A 139 -7.15 0.96 1.89
CA ASP A 139 -6.90 -0.03 0.83
C ASP A 139 -6.59 0.57 -0.54
N ARG A 140 -6.85 1.87 -0.73
CA ARG A 140 -6.59 2.57 -2.00
C ARG A 140 -5.28 3.33 -2.02
N VAL A 141 -4.69 3.55 -0.88
CA VAL A 141 -3.39 4.20 -0.72
C VAL A 141 -2.42 3.15 -0.26
N ILE A 142 -1.71 2.55 -1.21
CA ILE A 142 -0.84 1.40 -0.99
C ILE A 142 0.62 1.75 -1.22
N ARG A 143 1.49 0.98 -0.58
CA ARG A 143 2.90 0.86 -0.91
C ARG A 143 3.26 -0.60 -1.12
N PHE A 144 4.39 -0.84 -1.77
CA PHE A 144 4.91 -2.19 -1.96
C PHE A 144 6.05 -2.43 -0.98
N ILE A 145 6.03 -3.60 -0.32
CA ILE A 145 7.14 -4.09 0.49
C ILE A 145 7.74 -5.33 -0.18
N PRO A 146 9.06 -5.56 -0.03
CA PRO A 146 9.71 -6.74 -0.60
C PRO A 146 9.24 -8.01 0.12
N GLU A 147 9.11 -9.09 -0.64
CA GLU A 147 8.88 -10.44 -0.11
C GLU A 147 10.12 -11.30 -0.34
N ASN A 148 10.42 -12.18 0.61
CA ASN A 148 11.55 -13.10 0.50
C ASN A 148 11.22 -14.25 -0.46
N THR A 149 11.19 -13.94 -1.75
CA THR A 149 10.92 -14.87 -2.83
C THR A 149 11.72 -14.50 -4.07
N HIS A 150 12.09 -15.51 -4.87
CA HIS A 150 12.69 -15.32 -6.18
C HIS A 150 11.66 -15.29 -7.32
N ASP A 151 10.38 -15.58 -7.02
CA ASP A 151 9.27 -15.46 -7.98
C ASP A 151 8.95 -13.97 -8.22
N PRO A 152 9.21 -13.41 -9.42
CA PRO A 152 9.01 -11.99 -9.70
C PRO A 152 7.55 -11.54 -9.57
N ASP A 153 6.57 -12.44 -9.75
CA ASP A 153 5.15 -12.15 -9.56
C ASP A 153 4.81 -11.86 -8.08
N ARG A 154 5.67 -12.28 -7.17
CA ARG A 154 5.46 -12.23 -5.73
C ARG A 154 6.52 -11.44 -4.98
N ALA A 155 7.54 -10.94 -5.69
CA ALA A 155 8.66 -10.23 -5.08
C ALA A 155 8.24 -8.93 -4.36
N ALA A 156 7.06 -8.40 -4.66
CA ALA A 156 6.50 -7.20 -4.06
C ALA A 156 5.07 -7.47 -3.57
N ARG A 157 4.79 -7.15 -2.32
CA ARG A 157 3.45 -7.27 -1.74
C ARG A 157 2.86 -5.88 -1.48
N PRO A 158 1.65 -5.58 -2.01
CA PRO A 158 0.96 -4.35 -1.66
C PRO A 158 0.47 -4.39 -0.22
N VAL A 159 0.69 -3.30 0.51
CA VAL A 159 0.16 -3.08 1.86
C VAL A 159 -0.41 -1.67 1.95
N PRO A 160 -1.35 -1.38 2.86
CA PRO A 160 -1.77 -0.02 3.13
C PRO A 160 -0.55 0.88 3.39
N ALA A 161 -0.54 2.08 2.82
CA ALA A 161 0.60 2.99 2.97
C ALA A 161 0.83 3.42 4.43
N SER A 162 -0.22 3.37 5.27
CA SER A 162 -0.16 3.55 6.73
C SER A 162 0.49 2.38 7.47
N PHE A 163 0.72 1.23 6.79
CA PHE A 163 1.41 0.09 7.37
C PHE A 163 2.84 0.46 7.76
N ASN A 164 3.24 0.16 9.00
CA ASN A 164 4.61 0.39 9.46
C ASN A 164 5.47 -0.85 9.16
N PRO A 165 6.37 -0.81 8.15
CA PRO A 165 7.18 -1.95 7.80
C PRO A 165 8.20 -2.27 8.90
N MET A 166 8.44 -3.54 9.13
CA MET A 166 9.58 -4.00 9.93
C MET A 166 10.90 -3.74 9.18
N THR A 167 12.02 -3.83 9.87
CA THR A 167 13.35 -3.62 9.25
C THR A 167 13.64 -4.61 8.11
N SER A 168 13.03 -5.80 8.15
CA SER A 168 13.09 -6.82 7.10
C SER A 168 12.30 -6.48 5.83
N ASP A 169 11.40 -5.51 5.92
CA ASP A 169 10.48 -5.13 4.84
C ASP A 169 11.00 -3.94 4.02
N VAL A 170 12.29 -3.67 4.09
CA VAL A 170 12.95 -2.57 3.38
C VAL A 170 13.58 -3.09 2.10
N TRP A 171 13.35 -2.38 0.99
CA TRP A 171 14.02 -2.67 -0.26
C TRP A 171 15.53 -2.52 -0.13
N PRO A 172 16.33 -3.44 -0.68
CA PRO A 172 17.76 -3.25 -0.75
C PRO A 172 18.07 -1.98 -1.57
N ALA A 173 19.09 -1.27 -1.17
CA ALA A 173 19.55 -0.10 -1.93
C ALA A 173 19.93 -0.54 -3.35
N PRO A 174 19.49 0.15 -4.41
CA PRO A 174 19.91 -0.14 -5.76
C PRO A 174 21.42 0.10 -5.89
N GLU A 175 22.11 -0.76 -6.65
CA GLU A 175 23.50 -0.51 -7.00
C GLU A 175 23.59 0.72 -7.91
N ALA A 176 24.51 1.62 -7.60
CA ALA A 176 24.69 2.83 -8.37
C ALA A 176 25.13 2.50 -9.81
N GLU A 177 24.51 3.17 -10.79
CA GLU A 177 24.83 3.07 -12.22
C GLU A 177 24.41 1.76 -12.93
N GLU A 178 23.81 0.79 -12.24
CA GLU A 178 23.25 -0.38 -12.92
C GLU A 178 21.83 -0.12 -13.43
N PRO A 179 21.54 -0.52 -14.70
CA PRO A 179 20.18 -0.45 -15.20
C PRO A 179 19.27 -1.41 -14.43
N PRO A 180 17.97 -1.10 -14.24
CA PRO A 180 17.07 -1.94 -13.49
C PRO A 180 17.00 -3.35 -14.11
N LEU A 181 17.20 -4.37 -13.29
CA LEU A 181 17.14 -5.78 -13.69
C LEU A 181 15.75 -6.22 -14.09
N ARG A 182 14.72 -5.54 -13.59
CA ARG A 182 13.29 -5.81 -13.82
C ARG A 182 12.60 -4.58 -14.37
N PRO A 183 11.59 -4.75 -15.26
CA PRO A 183 10.79 -3.63 -15.73
C PRO A 183 9.90 -3.10 -14.62
N ILE A 184 9.70 -1.79 -14.60
CA ILE A 184 8.74 -1.14 -13.69
C ILE A 184 7.32 -1.55 -14.04
N GLN A 185 7.01 -1.67 -15.34
CA GLN A 185 5.69 -2.09 -15.81
C GLN A 185 5.67 -3.59 -16.08
N MET A 186 5.06 -4.36 -15.20
CA MET A 186 4.83 -5.78 -15.35
C MET A 186 3.36 -6.06 -15.68
N PHE A 187 3.12 -7.18 -16.40
CA PHE A 187 1.77 -7.64 -16.72
C PHE A 187 1.36 -8.76 -15.78
N ASP A 188 0.21 -8.60 -15.13
CA ASP A 188 -0.42 -9.62 -14.31
C ASP A 188 -1.85 -9.86 -14.82
N PRO A 189 -2.13 -11.04 -15.42
CA PRO A 189 -1.18 -12.11 -15.73
C PRO A 189 -0.25 -11.77 -16.92
N PRO A 190 0.91 -12.48 -17.04
CA PRO A 190 1.79 -12.38 -18.19
C PRO A 190 1.05 -12.68 -19.49
N GLN A 191 1.36 -11.94 -20.56
CA GLN A 191 0.65 -12.02 -21.83
C GLN A 191 1.31 -13.02 -22.78
N ARG A 192 0.55 -14.02 -23.26
CA ARG A 192 1.08 -14.99 -24.22
C ARG A 192 1.49 -14.31 -25.52
N ILE A 193 2.68 -14.67 -26.03
CA ILE A 193 3.19 -14.21 -27.32
C ILE A 193 3.41 -15.38 -28.27
N ARG A 194 3.44 -15.09 -29.56
CA ARG A 194 3.77 -16.09 -30.59
C ARG A 194 5.20 -15.87 -31.05
N ILE A 195 6.04 -16.89 -30.94
CA ILE A 195 7.37 -16.89 -31.52
C ILE A 195 7.26 -17.30 -32.99
N THR A 196 7.81 -16.48 -33.89
CA THR A 196 7.82 -16.76 -35.33
C THR A 196 9.19 -17.31 -35.73
N MET A 197 10.25 -16.94 -35.02
CA MET A 197 11.60 -17.45 -35.24
C MET A 197 12.37 -17.44 -33.91
N ALA A 198 12.98 -18.56 -33.55
CA ALA A 198 13.83 -18.71 -32.37
C ALA A 198 15.14 -19.37 -32.72
N GLU A 199 16.16 -19.19 -31.87
CA GLU A 199 17.36 -20.00 -31.88
C GLU A 199 17.07 -21.36 -31.23
N VAL A 200 17.23 -22.42 -31.99
CA VAL A 200 16.90 -23.80 -31.57
C VAL A 200 18.11 -24.43 -30.88
N PRO A 201 17.90 -25.24 -29.82
CA PRO A 201 16.64 -25.61 -29.18
C PRO A 201 16.22 -24.67 -28.05
N ASP A 202 17.14 -23.94 -27.44
CA ASP A 202 16.96 -23.25 -26.14
C ASP A 202 17.23 -21.75 -26.17
N GLY A 203 17.50 -21.18 -27.34
CA GLY A 203 17.90 -19.77 -27.47
C GLY A 203 16.73 -18.77 -27.39
N PRO A 204 17.08 -17.47 -27.36
CA PRO A 204 16.10 -16.40 -27.37
C PRO A 204 15.32 -16.31 -28.68
N PRO A 205 14.13 -15.69 -28.69
CA PRO A 205 13.42 -15.43 -29.92
C PRO A 205 14.19 -14.42 -30.78
N ARG A 206 14.22 -14.67 -32.10
CA ARG A 206 14.69 -13.70 -33.11
C ARG A 206 13.57 -12.82 -33.64
N LYS A 207 12.33 -13.35 -33.58
CA LYS A 207 11.14 -12.66 -34.07
C LYS A 207 9.91 -13.17 -33.29
N PHE A 208 9.09 -12.24 -32.80
CA PHE A 208 7.86 -12.58 -32.09
C PHE A 208 6.74 -11.63 -32.43
N SER A 209 5.51 -12.08 -32.17
CA SER A 209 4.30 -11.30 -32.37
C SER A 209 3.58 -11.11 -31.03
N TRP A 210 3.28 -9.84 -30.69
CA TRP A 210 2.54 -9.43 -29.52
C TRP A 210 1.53 -8.34 -29.89
N ARG A 211 0.30 -8.42 -29.42
CA ARG A 211 -0.79 -7.47 -29.69
C ARG A 211 -0.96 -7.17 -31.18
N ARG A 212 -0.88 -8.20 -32.04
CA ARG A 212 -1.01 -8.13 -33.51
C ARG A 212 0.13 -7.35 -34.20
N ARG A 213 1.19 -7.03 -33.48
CA ARG A 213 2.38 -6.40 -34.03
C ARG A 213 3.54 -7.37 -33.99
N GLU A 214 4.39 -7.31 -35.01
CA GLU A 214 5.59 -8.12 -35.13
C GLU A 214 6.81 -7.33 -34.68
N TYR A 215 7.72 -8.01 -33.97
CA TYR A 215 8.92 -7.44 -33.39
C TYR A 215 10.14 -8.24 -33.83
N HIS A 216 11.17 -7.53 -34.32
CA HIS A 216 12.47 -8.10 -34.70
C HIS A 216 13.44 -7.84 -33.58
N VAL A 217 14.07 -8.89 -33.06
CA VAL A 217 15.00 -8.80 -31.95
C VAL A 217 16.37 -8.39 -32.47
N ALA A 218 16.89 -7.27 -32.00
CA ALA A 218 18.23 -6.79 -32.28
C ALA A 218 19.24 -7.31 -31.24
N ARG A 219 18.83 -7.36 -29.97
CA ARG A 219 19.68 -7.83 -28.86
C ARG A 219 18.85 -8.67 -27.88
N ALA A 220 19.48 -9.72 -27.35
CA ALA A 220 18.91 -10.55 -26.30
C ALA A 220 19.95 -10.86 -25.24
N GLU A 221 19.54 -10.77 -23.97
CA GLU A 221 20.34 -11.12 -22.80
C GLU A 221 19.60 -12.16 -21.97
N GLY A 222 20.33 -13.13 -21.46
CA GLY A 222 19.75 -14.26 -20.70
C GLY A 222 20.22 -15.61 -21.21
N PRO A 223 19.60 -16.73 -20.78
CA PRO A 223 18.44 -16.77 -19.90
C PRO A 223 18.79 -16.56 -18.41
N GLU A 224 17.96 -15.84 -17.71
CA GLU A 224 17.87 -15.94 -16.26
C GLU A 224 16.84 -17.00 -15.91
N ARG A 225 17.29 -18.10 -15.29
CA ARG A 225 16.42 -19.22 -14.96
C ARG A 225 15.83 -19.08 -13.57
N ILE A 226 14.50 -19.05 -13.49
CA ILE A 226 13.73 -19.01 -12.25
C ILE A 226 12.94 -20.29 -12.11
N ALA A 227 13.33 -21.11 -11.13
CA ALA A 227 12.58 -22.31 -10.78
C ALA A 227 11.30 -21.94 -10.03
N PRO A 228 10.21 -22.69 -10.20
CA PRO A 228 8.98 -22.43 -9.44
C PRO A 228 9.15 -22.77 -7.97
N GLU A 229 8.45 -22.07 -7.11
CA GLU A 229 8.27 -22.43 -5.70
C GLU A 229 7.28 -23.61 -5.62
N TRP A 230 7.76 -24.81 -5.90
CA TRP A 230 6.97 -26.06 -6.04
C TRP A 230 6.13 -26.39 -4.81
N TRP A 231 6.55 -25.93 -3.61
CA TRP A 231 5.80 -26.09 -2.36
C TRP A 231 4.55 -25.22 -2.28
N LEU A 232 4.47 -24.15 -3.08
CA LEU A 232 3.32 -23.25 -3.16
C LEU A 232 2.47 -23.48 -4.41
N LYS A 233 3.13 -23.81 -5.53
CA LYS A 233 2.48 -24.00 -6.84
C LYS A 233 2.91 -25.34 -7.44
N PRO A 234 2.33 -26.48 -6.97
CA PRO A 234 2.65 -27.79 -7.53
C PRO A 234 2.37 -27.82 -9.04
N GLY A 235 3.30 -28.34 -9.83
CA GLY A 235 3.18 -28.45 -11.28
C GLY A 235 3.48 -27.15 -12.06
N ALA A 236 3.89 -26.08 -11.40
CA ALA A 236 4.36 -24.89 -12.09
C ALA A 236 5.68 -25.21 -12.84
N LEU A 237 5.84 -24.58 -14.02
CA LEU A 237 6.99 -24.79 -14.88
C LEU A 237 8.11 -23.80 -14.57
N THR A 238 9.35 -24.22 -14.80
CA THR A 238 10.53 -23.34 -14.79
C THR A 238 10.37 -22.23 -15.83
N ARG A 239 10.79 -21.02 -15.49
CA ARG A 239 10.76 -19.87 -16.38
C ARG A 239 12.19 -19.44 -16.74
N ASP A 240 12.49 -19.39 -18.03
CA ASP A 240 13.72 -18.84 -18.57
C ASP A 240 13.47 -17.43 -19.07
N TYR A 241 13.93 -16.41 -18.36
CA TYR A 241 13.72 -14.99 -18.67
C TYR A 241 14.79 -14.44 -19.58
N TYR A 242 14.37 -13.59 -20.51
CA TYR A 242 15.22 -12.86 -21.44
C TYR A 242 14.88 -11.37 -21.42
N ARG A 243 15.91 -10.54 -21.40
CA ARG A 243 15.80 -9.11 -21.72
C ARG A 243 16.03 -8.95 -23.21
N ILE A 244 15.05 -8.42 -23.90
CA ILE A 244 15.02 -8.30 -25.36
C ILE A 244 15.00 -6.83 -25.72
N GLU A 245 15.82 -6.44 -26.70
CA GLU A 245 15.75 -5.15 -27.36
C GLU A 245 15.41 -5.38 -28.84
N ASP A 246 14.43 -4.64 -29.34
CA ASP A 246 14.06 -4.71 -30.76
C ASP A 246 14.84 -3.71 -31.61
N ALA A 247 14.65 -3.77 -32.93
CA ALA A 247 15.32 -2.87 -33.87
C ALA A 247 14.96 -1.38 -33.71
N GLU A 248 13.91 -1.06 -32.98
CA GLU A 248 13.46 0.29 -32.67
C GLU A 248 13.92 0.77 -31.29
N GLY A 249 14.75 -0.03 -30.57
CA GLY A 249 15.29 0.29 -29.25
C GLY A 249 14.32 0.05 -28.10
N ARG A 250 13.14 -0.53 -28.33
CA ARG A 250 12.18 -0.87 -27.27
C ARG A 250 12.66 -2.12 -26.53
N ARG A 251 12.56 -2.10 -25.22
CA ARG A 251 13.06 -3.18 -24.35
C ARG A 251 11.91 -3.92 -23.68
N PHE A 252 11.98 -5.26 -23.74
CA PHE A 252 10.93 -6.18 -23.27
C PHE A 252 11.52 -7.23 -22.34
N TRP A 253 10.71 -7.66 -21.39
CA TRP A 253 11.04 -8.78 -20.52
C TRP A 253 10.13 -9.95 -20.86
N LEU A 254 10.72 -10.94 -21.50
CA LEU A 254 10.01 -12.14 -21.96
C LEU A 254 10.45 -13.33 -21.14
N PHE A 255 9.58 -14.34 -21.02
CA PHE A 255 10.02 -15.63 -20.55
C PHE A 255 9.44 -16.78 -21.36
N ARG A 256 10.18 -17.86 -21.37
CA ARG A 256 9.77 -19.18 -21.82
C ARG A 256 9.34 -19.98 -20.60
N ALA A 257 8.13 -20.58 -20.64
CA ALA A 257 7.59 -21.43 -19.59
C ALA A 257 7.84 -22.91 -19.90
N GLY A 258 8.63 -23.55 -19.08
CA GLY A 258 9.03 -24.94 -19.20
C GLY A 258 10.36 -25.18 -19.89
N LEU A 259 11.08 -26.18 -19.38
CA LEU A 259 12.31 -26.67 -19.99
C LEU A 259 12.00 -27.60 -21.16
N TYR A 260 12.58 -27.31 -22.33
CA TYR A 260 12.38 -28.10 -23.54
C TYR A 260 12.77 -29.59 -23.30
N SER A 261 11.90 -30.49 -23.70
CA SER A 261 12.05 -31.95 -23.54
C SER A 261 12.17 -32.50 -22.12
N LYS A 262 12.27 -31.64 -21.11
CA LYS A 262 12.32 -32.06 -19.69
C LYS A 262 10.98 -31.88 -18.98
N GLU A 263 10.40 -30.69 -19.12
CA GLU A 263 9.13 -30.34 -18.47
C GLU A 263 7.97 -30.28 -19.48
N THR A 264 8.26 -29.88 -20.72
CA THR A 264 7.26 -29.79 -21.79
C THR A 264 7.91 -29.99 -23.16
N PRO A 265 7.24 -30.66 -24.12
CA PRO A 265 7.73 -30.77 -25.48
C PRO A 265 7.64 -29.46 -26.30
N GLN A 266 6.76 -28.54 -25.85
CA GLN A 266 6.53 -27.24 -26.50
C GLN A 266 6.37 -26.16 -25.45
N PRO A 267 7.47 -25.48 -25.06
CA PRO A 267 7.40 -24.34 -24.16
C PRO A 267 6.61 -23.16 -24.73
N ASP A 268 5.73 -22.60 -23.92
CA ASP A 268 5.03 -21.35 -24.26
C ASP A 268 5.87 -20.14 -23.89
N TRP A 269 5.66 -19.05 -24.63
CA TRP A 269 6.35 -17.78 -24.41
C TRP A 269 5.39 -16.69 -23.97
N PHE A 270 5.88 -15.86 -23.07
CA PHE A 270 5.10 -14.79 -22.45
C PHE A 270 5.86 -13.48 -22.41
N MET A 271 5.13 -12.40 -22.65
CA MET A 271 5.54 -11.04 -22.31
C MET A 271 5.19 -10.79 -20.85
N HIS A 272 6.19 -10.53 -20.02
CA HIS A 272 5.99 -10.27 -18.59
C HIS A 272 6.08 -8.79 -18.24
N GLY A 273 6.85 -8.01 -19.00
CA GLY A 273 6.96 -6.58 -18.75
C GLY A 273 7.62 -5.81 -19.88
N VAL A 274 7.56 -4.48 -19.76
CA VAL A 274 8.15 -3.53 -20.69
C VAL A 274 9.04 -2.58 -19.89
N PHE A 275 10.28 -2.43 -20.34
CA PHE A 275 11.18 -1.42 -19.78
C PHE A 275 10.84 -0.04 -20.35
N ALA A 276 11.13 1.02 -19.57
CA ALA A 276 10.97 2.40 -19.99
C ALA A 276 12.01 2.79 -21.06
#